data_68590f17e23e3f5d8dfa5567040455c4
#
_entry.id   68590f17e23e3f5d8dfa5567040455c4
#
_cell.length_a   1.000
_cell.length_b   1.000
_cell.length_c   1.000
_cell.angle_alpha   90.00
_cell.angle_beta   90.00
_cell.angle_gamma   90.00
#
_symmetry.space_group_name_H-M   'P 1'
#
loop_
_entity.id
_entity.type
_entity.pdbx_description
1 polymer ?
#
loop_
_entity_poly.entity_id
_entity_poly.type
_entity_poly.pdbx_seq_one_letter_code
_entity_poly.pdbx_strand_id
1 'polypeptide(L)'
;MLRKIFVVVVLFAAALTVLAAAQENAAPAALKSPAEGYNIHVLAPHVVNGKVMGPFHHYCKVVSPEPQIICLIYNNTDPNSMLTQVEYIMAKSLTRPSVSLADWNKYWHDHTMEIATGRVQVLDLPPDKAKQVADIVSTTDGIIYNFDFTGKLPNGHVTMAQSVGHKPMTEADYDKSKQPAKPEK
;
A
#
# COMPACT_ATOMS: atom_id res chain seq x y z
N MET A 1 52.66 -30.19 -17.80
CA MET A 1 52.06 -29.49 -16.65
C MET A 1 50.90 -28.59 -17.02
N LEU A 2 50.72 -28.13 -18.25
CA LEU A 2 49.66 -27.20 -18.66
C LEU A 2 48.23 -27.78 -18.67
N ARG A 3 48.09 -29.09 -18.88
CA ARG A 3 46.76 -29.74 -19.02
C ARG A 3 45.97 -29.92 -17.72
N LYS A 4 46.63 -29.92 -16.56
CA LYS A 4 45.96 -30.07 -15.24
C LYS A 4 45.40 -28.76 -14.69
N ILE A 5 45.91 -27.59 -15.11
CA ILE A 5 45.44 -26.27 -14.65
C ILE A 5 44.13 -25.88 -15.33
N PHE A 6 43.94 -26.29 -16.61
CA PHE A 6 42.70 -25.97 -17.35
C PHE A 6 41.44 -26.65 -16.79
N VAL A 7 41.59 -27.89 -16.29
CA VAL A 7 40.44 -28.65 -15.74
C VAL A 7 39.96 -28.08 -14.42
N VAL A 8 40.85 -27.54 -13.59
CA VAL A 8 40.46 -26.93 -12.28
C VAL A 8 39.74 -25.60 -12.47
N VAL A 9 40.15 -24.78 -13.45
CA VAL A 9 39.51 -23.48 -13.72
C VAL A 9 38.11 -23.65 -14.30
N VAL A 10 37.87 -24.65 -15.15
CA VAL A 10 36.54 -24.91 -15.73
C VAL A 10 35.56 -25.45 -14.68
N LEU A 11 36.04 -26.27 -13.73
CA LEU A 11 35.21 -26.78 -12.63
C LEU A 11 34.82 -25.68 -11.63
N PHE A 12 35.70 -24.69 -11.40
CA PHE A 12 35.36 -23.55 -10.53
C PHE A 12 34.36 -22.59 -11.18
N ALA A 13 34.44 -22.34 -12.48
CA ALA A 13 33.49 -21.51 -13.20
C ALA A 13 32.07 -22.15 -13.26
N ALA A 14 31.99 -23.47 -13.43
CA ALA A 14 30.74 -24.22 -13.42
C ALA A 14 30.06 -24.22 -12.03
N ALA A 15 30.86 -24.27 -10.95
CA ALA A 15 30.30 -24.22 -9.58
C ALA A 15 29.71 -22.85 -9.23
N LEU A 16 30.33 -21.77 -9.70
CA LEU A 16 29.81 -20.40 -9.47
C LEU A 16 28.49 -20.11 -10.22
N THR A 17 28.34 -20.66 -11.42
CA THR A 17 27.10 -20.48 -12.21
C THR A 17 25.91 -21.25 -11.61
N VAL A 18 26.14 -22.42 -10.99
CA VAL A 18 25.09 -23.19 -10.31
C VAL A 18 24.64 -22.51 -9.03
N LEU A 19 25.53 -21.83 -8.27
CA LEU A 19 25.14 -21.08 -7.09
C LEU A 19 24.29 -19.84 -7.44
N ALA A 20 24.61 -19.14 -8.54
CA ALA A 20 23.84 -17.98 -8.99
C ALA A 20 22.41 -18.36 -9.44
N ALA A 21 22.27 -19.49 -10.15
CA ALA A 21 20.97 -20.00 -10.60
C ALA A 21 20.07 -20.52 -9.44
N ALA A 22 20.69 -20.98 -8.34
CA ALA A 22 19.94 -21.45 -7.16
C ALA A 22 19.36 -20.29 -6.33
N GLN A 23 19.87 -19.08 -6.47
CA GLN A 23 19.40 -17.90 -5.74
C GLN A 23 18.20 -17.22 -6.40
N GLU A 24 17.98 -17.42 -7.72
CA GLU A 24 16.85 -16.83 -8.45
C GLU A 24 15.51 -17.55 -8.21
N ASN A 25 15.49 -18.74 -7.65
CA ASN A 25 14.28 -19.55 -7.44
C ASN A 25 13.95 -19.84 -5.96
N ALA A 26 14.59 -19.14 -5.03
CA ALA A 26 14.20 -19.25 -3.63
C ALA A 26 12.84 -18.56 -3.43
N ALA A 27 11.82 -19.30 -3.02
CA ALA A 27 10.56 -18.72 -2.60
C ALA A 27 10.83 -17.64 -1.53
N PRO A 28 10.10 -16.51 -1.55
CA PRO A 28 10.25 -15.50 -0.51
C PRO A 28 10.21 -16.15 0.87
N ALA A 29 11.17 -15.81 1.71
CA ALA A 29 11.20 -16.34 3.07
C ALA A 29 9.87 -15.98 3.77
N ALA A 30 9.27 -16.96 4.45
CA ALA A 30 8.04 -16.73 5.19
C ALA A 30 8.28 -15.63 6.24
N LEU A 31 7.32 -14.70 6.35
CA LEU A 31 7.37 -13.63 7.33
C LEU A 31 7.40 -14.22 8.75
N LYS A 32 8.33 -13.75 9.57
CA LYS A 32 8.52 -14.22 10.95
C LYS A 32 7.72 -13.42 11.97
N SER A 33 7.24 -12.24 11.57
CA SER A 33 6.56 -11.29 12.45
C SER A 33 5.50 -10.50 11.69
N PRO A 34 4.37 -10.10 12.33
CA PRO A 34 3.42 -9.17 11.74
C PRO A 34 4.02 -7.81 11.35
N ALA A 35 5.15 -7.44 11.95
CA ALA A 35 5.86 -6.19 11.64
C ALA A 35 6.66 -6.25 10.33
N GLU A 36 6.83 -7.43 9.73
CA GLU A 36 7.53 -7.59 8.46
C GLU A 36 6.58 -7.43 7.26
N GLY A 37 7.13 -7.16 6.08
CA GLY A 37 6.40 -7.17 4.80
C GLY A 37 5.76 -5.84 4.41
N TYR A 38 6.05 -4.73 5.09
CA TYR A 38 5.63 -3.39 4.68
C TYR A 38 6.57 -2.85 3.58
N ASN A 39 6.48 -3.45 2.39
CA ASN A 39 7.42 -3.24 1.29
C ASN A 39 6.79 -2.62 0.03
N ILE A 40 5.51 -2.28 0.05
CA ILE A 40 4.86 -1.52 -1.02
C ILE A 40 4.94 -0.05 -0.63
N HIS A 41 5.71 0.74 -1.40
CA HIS A 41 5.90 2.16 -1.12
C HIS A 41 4.99 3.01 -2.01
N VAL A 42 4.15 3.82 -1.37
CA VAL A 42 3.18 4.69 -2.03
C VAL A 42 3.33 6.12 -1.52
N LEU A 43 3.12 7.09 -2.40
CA LEU A 43 3.12 8.51 -2.06
C LEU A 43 1.75 9.11 -2.36
N ALA A 44 1.11 9.73 -1.36
CA ALA A 44 -0.18 10.39 -1.51
C ALA A 44 -0.36 11.59 -0.56
N PRO A 45 -1.07 12.66 -0.99
CA PRO A 45 -1.47 13.76 -0.12
C PRO A 45 -2.78 13.41 0.62
N HIS A 46 -2.94 13.94 1.84
CA HIS A 46 -4.16 13.79 2.64
C HIS A 46 -4.73 15.14 3.06
N VAL A 47 -6.02 15.15 3.39
CA VAL A 47 -6.66 16.27 4.09
C VAL A 47 -6.62 15.97 5.58
N VAL A 48 -5.83 16.73 6.32
CA VAL A 48 -5.69 16.64 7.78
C VAL A 48 -6.21 17.93 8.40
N ASN A 49 -7.18 17.84 9.29
CA ASN A 49 -7.80 19.00 9.94
C ASN A 49 -8.25 20.09 8.92
N GLY A 50 -8.82 19.64 7.78
CA GLY A 50 -9.34 20.51 6.73
C GLY A 50 -8.27 21.12 5.80
N LYS A 51 -7.00 20.74 5.93
CA LYS A 51 -5.89 21.22 5.11
C LYS A 51 -5.27 20.08 4.30
N VAL A 52 -4.94 20.34 3.03
CA VAL A 52 -4.15 19.41 2.23
C VAL A 52 -2.72 19.42 2.75
N MET A 53 -2.22 18.27 3.13
CA MET A 53 -0.89 18.04 3.66
C MET A 53 -0.19 16.88 2.91
N GLY A 54 1.12 16.77 3.09
CA GLY A 54 1.95 15.76 2.43
C GLY A 54 2.62 16.31 1.16
N PRO A 55 2.92 15.46 0.14
CA PRO A 55 2.57 14.05 0.11
C PRO A 55 3.25 13.24 1.21
N PHE A 56 2.56 12.22 1.72
CA PHE A 56 3.03 11.32 2.76
C PHE A 56 3.56 10.03 2.16
N HIS A 57 4.54 9.41 2.82
CA HIS A 57 5.11 8.13 2.44
C HIS A 57 4.40 6.99 3.17
N HIS A 58 3.74 6.13 2.40
CA HIS A 58 3.04 4.95 2.87
C HIS A 58 3.89 3.72 2.62
N TYR A 59 4.18 2.97 3.66
CA TYR A 59 4.76 1.63 3.56
C TYR A 59 3.66 0.61 3.87
N CYS A 60 3.26 -0.15 2.86
CA CYS A 60 2.06 -0.96 2.91
C CYS A 60 2.36 -2.45 2.82
N LYS A 61 1.49 -3.24 3.46
CA LYS A 61 1.52 -4.70 3.46
C LYS A 61 0.14 -5.26 3.15
N VAL A 62 0.07 -6.18 2.19
CA VAL A 62 -1.14 -6.96 1.91
C VAL A 62 -1.27 -8.07 2.96
N VAL A 63 -2.42 -8.16 3.61
CA VAL A 63 -2.70 -9.17 4.65
C VAL A 63 -3.74 -10.22 4.23
N SER A 64 -4.45 -9.99 3.12
CA SER A 64 -5.42 -10.93 2.55
C SER A 64 -5.49 -10.80 1.04
N PRO A 65 -5.75 -11.91 0.29
CA PRO A 65 -5.95 -11.89 -1.17
C PRO A 65 -7.18 -11.08 -1.62
N GLU A 66 -8.29 -11.12 -0.87
CA GLU A 66 -9.34 -10.11 -0.99
C GLU A 66 -8.75 -8.85 -0.37
N PRO A 67 -8.50 -7.77 -1.14
CA PRO A 67 -7.56 -6.74 -0.72
C PRO A 67 -7.87 -6.19 0.66
N GLN A 68 -7.04 -6.56 1.63
CA GLN A 68 -6.94 -5.97 2.96
C GLN A 68 -5.48 -5.59 3.13
N ILE A 69 -5.21 -4.31 3.22
CA ILE A 69 -3.87 -3.75 3.22
C ILE A 69 -3.75 -2.84 4.44
N ILE A 70 -2.60 -2.87 5.09
CA ILE A 70 -2.27 -1.95 6.18
C ILE A 70 -1.08 -1.11 5.73
N CYS A 71 -1.19 0.21 5.87
CA CYS A 71 -0.11 1.15 5.57
C CYS A 71 0.33 1.89 6.83
N LEU A 72 1.64 1.92 7.06
CA LEU A 72 2.32 2.79 8.01
C LEU A 72 2.76 4.06 7.28
N ILE A 73 2.40 5.23 7.80
CA ILE A 73 2.51 6.48 7.07
C ILE A 73 3.43 7.46 7.79
N TYR A 74 4.35 8.06 7.03
CA TYR A 74 5.42 8.93 7.50
C TYR A 74 5.48 10.22 6.69
N ASN A 75 5.98 11.29 7.29
CA ASN A 75 6.16 12.59 6.62
C ASN A 75 7.31 12.58 5.59
N ASN A 76 8.25 11.68 5.74
CA ASN A 76 9.46 11.59 4.89
C ASN A 76 10.05 10.17 4.97
N THR A 77 11.14 9.94 4.23
CA THR A 77 11.86 8.65 4.14
C THR A 77 13.03 8.51 5.12
N ASP A 78 13.20 9.42 6.09
CA ASP A 78 14.25 9.31 7.10
C ASP A 78 13.98 8.03 7.94
N PRO A 79 14.97 7.15 8.12
CA PRO A 79 14.83 5.94 8.95
C PRO A 79 14.38 6.21 10.39
N ASN A 80 14.58 7.43 10.89
CA ASN A 80 14.17 7.86 12.23
C ASN A 80 12.86 8.67 12.22
N SER A 81 12.15 8.71 11.09
CA SER A 81 10.87 9.42 10.97
C SER A 81 9.83 8.81 11.90
N MET A 82 9.06 9.68 12.56
CA MET A 82 7.96 9.23 13.41
C MET A 82 6.78 8.76 12.59
N LEU A 83 6.12 7.68 13.02
CA LEU A 83 4.84 7.25 12.48
C LEU A 83 3.78 8.31 12.78
N THR A 84 3.18 8.86 11.72
CA THR A 84 2.20 9.96 11.85
C THR A 84 0.78 9.52 11.56
N GLN A 85 0.59 8.49 10.74
CA GLN A 85 -0.74 7.98 10.39
C GLN A 85 -0.67 6.46 10.17
N VAL A 86 -1.84 5.82 10.27
CA VAL A 86 -2.07 4.44 9.85
C VAL A 86 -3.30 4.41 8.97
N GLU A 87 -3.22 3.71 7.84
CA GLU A 87 -4.35 3.50 6.96
C GLU A 87 -4.68 2.02 6.84
N TYR A 88 -5.97 1.71 6.94
CA TYR A 88 -6.51 0.43 6.51
C TYR A 88 -7.18 0.61 5.16
N ILE A 89 -6.72 -0.17 4.20
CA ILE A 89 -7.23 -0.20 2.83
C ILE A 89 -7.94 -1.53 2.64
N MET A 90 -9.24 -1.48 2.36
CA MET A 90 -10.11 -2.64 2.38
C MET A 90 -10.88 -2.77 1.06
N ALA A 91 -11.06 -4.00 0.58
CA ALA A 91 -11.89 -4.24 -0.60
C ALA A 91 -13.28 -3.62 -0.45
N LYS A 92 -13.80 -3.00 -1.51
CA LYS A 92 -15.16 -2.42 -1.54
C LYS A 92 -16.24 -3.48 -1.28
N SER A 93 -16.00 -4.74 -1.67
CA SER A 93 -16.86 -5.88 -1.35
C SER A 93 -17.05 -6.12 0.15
N LEU A 94 -16.07 -5.72 0.98
CA LEU A 94 -16.12 -5.82 2.44
C LEU A 94 -16.70 -4.56 3.08
N THR A 95 -16.31 -3.38 2.61
CA THR A 95 -16.68 -2.11 3.25
C THR A 95 -18.12 -1.71 2.93
N ARG A 96 -18.52 -1.77 1.65
CA ARG A 96 -19.82 -1.26 1.19
C ARG A 96 -21.03 -1.95 1.83
N PRO A 97 -21.05 -3.28 2.06
CA PRO A 97 -22.17 -3.92 2.77
C PRO A 97 -22.12 -3.74 4.30
N SER A 98 -20.95 -3.41 4.87
CA SER A 98 -20.70 -3.46 6.32
C SER A 98 -20.64 -2.11 7.01
N VAL A 99 -20.28 -1.05 6.29
CA VAL A 99 -20.14 0.31 6.84
C VAL A 99 -21.43 1.08 6.62
N SER A 100 -21.86 1.90 7.54
CA SER A 100 -23.03 2.79 7.33
C SER A 100 -22.65 3.92 6.34
N LEU A 101 -23.64 4.45 5.60
CA LEU A 101 -23.39 5.59 4.71
C LEU A 101 -22.84 6.81 5.49
N ALA A 102 -23.36 7.05 6.70
CA ALA A 102 -22.91 8.15 7.54
C ALA A 102 -21.43 8.01 7.93
N ASP A 103 -21.02 6.82 8.34
CA ASP A 103 -19.62 6.54 8.69
C ASP A 103 -18.75 6.53 7.45
N TRP A 104 -19.24 6.00 6.33
CA TRP A 104 -18.48 6.00 5.08
C TRP A 104 -18.21 7.44 4.64
N ASN A 105 -19.21 8.29 4.57
CA ASN A 105 -19.07 9.69 4.18
C ASN A 105 -18.16 10.49 5.12
N LYS A 106 -18.08 10.09 6.38
CA LYS A 106 -17.32 10.82 7.40
C LYS A 106 -15.86 10.38 7.50
N TYR A 107 -15.60 9.07 7.35
CA TYR A 107 -14.33 8.48 7.73
C TYR A 107 -13.61 7.77 6.58
N TRP A 108 -14.36 7.27 5.59
CA TRP A 108 -13.82 6.46 4.51
C TRP A 108 -13.69 7.27 3.22
N HIS A 109 -12.87 6.77 2.29
CA HIS A 109 -12.73 7.33 0.97
C HIS A 109 -12.54 6.23 -0.08
N ASP A 110 -12.86 6.57 -1.34
CA ASP A 110 -12.74 5.70 -2.49
C ASP A 110 -11.42 5.99 -3.23
N HIS A 111 -10.55 5.00 -3.34
CA HIS A 111 -9.27 5.13 -4.03
C HIS A 111 -9.40 5.30 -5.55
N THR A 112 -10.55 4.98 -6.16
CA THR A 112 -10.73 5.13 -7.63
C THR A 112 -10.36 6.53 -8.09
N MET A 113 -10.80 7.55 -7.37
CA MET A 113 -10.55 8.95 -7.76
C MET A 113 -9.09 9.35 -7.58
N GLU A 114 -8.43 8.87 -6.56
CA GLU A 114 -7.02 9.18 -6.30
C GLU A 114 -6.12 8.56 -7.35
N ILE A 115 -6.38 7.29 -7.71
CA ILE A 115 -5.68 6.59 -8.79
C ILE A 115 -5.94 7.27 -10.14
N ALA A 116 -7.21 7.53 -10.48
CA ALA A 116 -7.59 8.14 -11.76
C ALA A 116 -7.00 9.55 -11.95
N THR A 117 -6.75 10.28 -10.88
CA THR A 117 -6.20 11.66 -10.91
C THR A 117 -4.68 11.70 -10.68
N GLY A 118 -4.02 10.55 -10.53
CA GLY A 118 -2.58 10.46 -10.32
C GLY A 118 -2.10 11.01 -8.96
N ARG A 119 -2.99 11.15 -7.99
CA ARG A 119 -2.63 11.62 -6.63
C ARG A 119 -1.91 10.56 -5.83
N VAL A 120 -2.20 9.29 -6.11
CA VAL A 120 -1.48 8.14 -5.56
C VAL A 120 -0.38 7.74 -6.54
N GLN A 121 0.85 7.67 -6.07
CA GLN A 121 2.01 7.24 -6.85
C GLN A 121 2.63 6.02 -6.17
N VAL A 122 2.73 4.92 -6.90
CA VAL A 122 3.43 3.72 -6.44
C VAL A 122 4.91 3.88 -6.80
N LEU A 123 5.77 3.83 -5.79
CA LEU A 123 7.21 4.05 -5.90
C LEU A 123 7.98 2.73 -5.84
N ASP A 124 9.26 2.78 -6.23
CA ASP A 124 10.25 1.70 -6.06
C ASP A 124 9.88 0.36 -6.73
N LEU A 125 8.94 0.39 -7.69
CA LEU A 125 8.54 -0.75 -8.49
C LEU A 125 8.67 -0.48 -9.99
N PRO A 126 8.92 -1.51 -10.82
CA PRO A 126 8.80 -1.41 -12.27
C PRO A 126 7.39 -0.93 -12.68
N PRO A 127 7.24 -0.20 -13.80
CA PRO A 127 5.97 0.42 -14.19
C PRO A 127 4.79 -0.55 -14.31
N ASP A 128 5.02 -1.76 -14.81
CA ASP A 128 4.01 -2.81 -14.91
C ASP A 128 3.52 -3.29 -13.53
N LYS A 129 4.42 -3.40 -12.56
CA LYS A 129 4.11 -3.77 -11.18
C LYS A 129 3.43 -2.63 -10.43
N ALA A 130 3.90 -1.39 -10.62
CA ALA A 130 3.26 -0.20 -10.08
C ALA A 130 1.80 -0.08 -10.56
N LYS A 131 1.56 -0.32 -11.86
CA LYS A 131 0.22 -0.36 -12.41
C LYS A 131 -0.65 -1.45 -11.78
N GLN A 132 -0.13 -2.67 -11.61
CA GLN A 132 -0.86 -3.76 -10.96
C GLN A 132 -1.29 -3.40 -9.53
N VAL A 133 -0.40 -2.77 -8.75
CA VAL A 133 -0.73 -2.26 -7.41
C VAL A 133 -1.82 -1.20 -7.49
N ALA A 134 -1.71 -0.22 -8.37
CA ALA A 134 -2.70 0.83 -8.56
C ALA A 134 -4.08 0.26 -8.97
N ASP A 135 -4.11 -0.71 -9.88
CA ASP A 135 -5.35 -1.38 -10.31
C ASP A 135 -6.04 -2.07 -9.11
N ILE A 136 -5.28 -2.77 -8.25
CA ILE A 136 -5.80 -3.39 -7.02
C ILE A 136 -6.33 -2.32 -6.06
N VAL A 137 -5.55 -1.28 -5.77
CA VAL A 137 -5.93 -0.20 -4.85
C VAL A 137 -7.19 0.52 -5.34
N SER A 138 -7.40 0.68 -6.65
CA SER A 138 -8.63 1.29 -7.19
C SER A 138 -9.92 0.52 -6.83
N THR A 139 -9.82 -0.76 -6.46
CA THR A 139 -10.96 -1.60 -6.05
C THR A 139 -11.26 -1.52 -4.55
N THR A 140 -10.60 -0.61 -3.83
CA THR A 140 -10.66 -0.53 -2.38
C THR A 140 -11.17 0.82 -1.87
N ASP A 141 -11.59 0.83 -0.61
CA ASP A 141 -11.82 2.01 0.22
C ASP A 141 -10.74 2.10 1.29
N GLY A 142 -10.38 3.34 1.69
CA GLY A 142 -9.41 3.61 2.76
C GLY A 142 -10.04 4.29 3.97
N ILE A 143 -9.42 4.09 5.13
CA ILE A 143 -9.69 4.83 6.37
C ILE A 143 -8.38 5.19 7.05
N ILE A 144 -8.13 6.49 7.31
CA ILE A 144 -6.85 7.01 7.79
C ILE A 144 -6.99 7.54 9.21
N TYR A 145 -6.25 6.94 10.13
CA TYR A 145 -6.08 7.41 11.51
C TYR A 145 -4.85 8.31 11.57
N ASN A 146 -5.06 9.58 11.90
CA ASN A 146 -3.98 10.56 12.03
C ASN A 146 -3.65 10.78 13.50
N PHE A 147 -2.40 10.58 13.87
CA PHE A 147 -1.90 10.84 15.22
C PHE A 147 -1.51 12.31 15.35
N ASP A 148 -2.10 13.00 16.31
CA ASP A 148 -1.81 14.42 16.53
C ASP A 148 -0.56 14.58 17.39
N PHE A 149 0.22 15.60 17.04
CA PHE A 149 1.48 15.93 17.72
C PHE A 149 1.45 17.36 18.28
N THR A 150 2.10 17.55 19.43
CA THR A 150 2.51 18.84 19.96
C THR A 150 4.03 18.95 19.83
N GLY A 151 4.49 19.71 18.85
CA GLY A 151 5.91 19.72 18.46
C GLY A 151 6.35 18.35 17.94
N LYS A 152 7.24 17.67 18.64
CA LYS A 152 7.73 16.33 18.28
C LYS A 152 7.09 15.20 19.10
N LEU A 153 6.18 15.50 20.02
CA LEU A 153 5.58 14.51 20.92
C LEU A 153 4.15 14.20 20.50
N PRO A 154 3.76 12.92 20.39
CA PRO A 154 2.34 12.56 20.22
C PRO A 154 1.57 13.03 21.47
N ASN A 155 0.43 13.67 21.25
CA ASN A 155 -0.32 14.32 22.33
C ASN A 155 -1.51 13.49 22.84
N GLY A 156 -1.68 12.26 22.34
CA GLY A 156 -2.74 11.35 22.75
C GLY A 156 -4.07 11.52 21.99
N HIS A 157 -4.17 12.51 21.10
CA HIS A 157 -5.35 12.68 20.24
C HIS A 157 -5.15 11.95 18.90
N VAL A 158 -6.25 11.34 18.43
CA VAL A 158 -6.34 10.73 17.10
C VAL A 158 -7.47 11.42 16.35
N THR A 159 -7.13 11.98 15.20
CA THR A 159 -8.11 12.54 14.26
C THR A 159 -8.21 11.65 13.04
N MET A 160 -9.24 11.88 12.21
CA MET A 160 -9.37 11.17 10.94
C MET A 160 -8.86 12.07 9.83
N ALA A 161 -7.93 11.56 9.03
CA ALA A 161 -7.57 12.19 7.77
C ALA A 161 -8.46 11.67 6.64
N GLN A 162 -8.50 12.40 5.53
CA GLN A 162 -9.33 12.08 4.38
C GLN A 162 -8.51 12.18 3.10
N SER A 163 -8.88 11.48 2.06
CA SER A 163 -8.22 11.63 0.77
C SER A 163 -8.52 12.98 0.14
N VAL A 164 -7.56 13.47 -0.67
CA VAL A 164 -7.76 14.71 -1.42
C VAL A 164 -8.75 14.47 -2.55
N GLY A 165 -9.89 15.15 -2.48
CA GLY A 165 -10.96 15.02 -3.47
C GLY A 165 -12.03 13.99 -3.09
N HIS A 166 -12.02 13.51 -1.84
CA HIS A 166 -13.13 12.74 -1.31
C HIS A 166 -14.46 13.48 -1.53
N LYS A 167 -15.47 12.73 -1.98
CA LYS A 167 -16.84 13.23 -2.16
C LYS A 167 -17.80 12.31 -1.41
N PRO A 168 -18.62 12.87 -0.52
CA PRO A 168 -19.69 12.11 0.10
C PRO A 168 -20.62 11.50 -0.95
N MET A 169 -21.06 10.27 -0.73
CA MET A 169 -22.06 9.60 -1.56
C MET A 169 -23.48 9.98 -1.15
N THR A 170 -24.37 9.98 -2.12
CA THR A 170 -25.82 9.95 -1.85
C THR A 170 -26.23 8.53 -1.43
N GLU A 171 -27.42 8.38 -0.81
CA GLU A 171 -27.97 7.08 -0.46
C GLU A 171 -28.10 6.17 -1.70
N ALA A 172 -28.60 6.70 -2.81
CA ALA A 172 -28.76 5.98 -4.05
C ALA A 172 -27.44 5.49 -4.64
N ASP A 173 -26.38 6.30 -4.62
CA ASP A 173 -25.04 5.92 -5.10
C ASP A 173 -24.41 4.88 -4.18
N TYR A 174 -24.60 5.03 -2.86
CA TYR A 174 -24.07 4.08 -1.89
C TYR A 174 -24.74 2.71 -2.02
N ASP A 175 -26.08 2.66 -2.13
CA ASP A 175 -26.80 1.40 -2.31
C ASP A 175 -26.44 0.73 -3.65
N LYS A 176 -26.24 1.50 -4.71
CA LYS A 176 -25.74 0.99 -5.98
C LYS A 176 -24.32 0.41 -5.83
N SER A 177 -23.49 1.02 -5.03
CA SER A 177 -22.09 0.56 -4.82
C SER A 177 -21.97 -0.74 -4.02
N LYS A 178 -23.02 -1.15 -3.30
CA LYS A 178 -23.10 -2.45 -2.58
C LYS A 178 -23.33 -3.64 -3.52
N GLN A 179 -23.79 -3.39 -4.73
CA GLN A 179 -24.05 -4.46 -5.70
C GLN A 179 -22.73 -4.90 -6.34
N PRO A 180 -22.54 -6.22 -6.58
CA PRO A 180 -21.38 -6.66 -7.33
C PRO A 180 -21.39 -6.02 -8.73
N ALA A 181 -20.21 -5.61 -9.19
CA ALA A 181 -20.07 -5.08 -10.53
C ALA A 181 -20.69 -6.05 -11.54
N LYS A 182 -21.64 -5.58 -12.37
CA LYS A 182 -22.17 -6.41 -13.44
C LYS A 182 -21.03 -6.72 -14.42
N PRO A 183 -20.84 -7.99 -14.82
CA PRO A 183 -19.85 -8.29 -15.84
C PRO A 183 -20.15 -7.45 -17.09
N GLU A 184 -19.13 -6.75 -17.57
CA GLU A 184 -19.22 -6.06 -18.86
C GLU A 184 -19.52 -7.11 -19.93
N LYS A 185 -20.54 -6.81 -20.77
CA LYS A 185 -20.97 -7.70 -21.87
C LYS A 185 -20.03 -7.58 -23.05
#